data_f809e201ab11739e83053422fd94d548
#
_entry.id   f809e201ab11739e83053422fd94d548
#
_cell.length_a   1.000
_cell.length_b   1.000
_cell.length_c   1.000
_cell.angle_alpha   90.00
_cell.angle_beta   90.00
_cell.angle_gamma   90.00
#
_symmetry.space_group_name_H-M   'P 1'
#
loop_
_entity.id
_entity.type
_entity.pdbx_description
1 polymer ?
#
loop_
_entity_poly.entity_id
_entity_poly.type
_entity_poly.pdbx_seq_one_letter_code
_entity_poly.pdbx_strand_id
1 'polypeptide(L)'
;MQTLRTLLTGLFMAIASISMAQVTVSTSQLNATKWRVKGSTSGSVYEYTQSQEIWRRKDGSFCTYPYYLTDTPITSYEYSAFDYSKVGKKTKGRYYVTVNEVLKITYCDSIVAFDRTKGVYVTKLVTKGLIGTGDGMCTYEMVK
;
A
#
# COMPACT_ATOMS: atom_id res chain seq x y z
N MET A 1 25.32 -30.74 -24.34
CA MET A 1 25.42 -29.24 -24.29
C MET A 1 24.09 -28.55 -24.46
N GLN A 2 23.22 -29.01 -25.32
CA GLN A 2 21.86 -28.39 -25.49
C GLN A 2 20.95 -28.57 -24.28
N THR A 3 21.00 -29.69 -23.58
CA THR A 3 20.19 -29.98 -22.38
C THR A 3 20.53 -29.07 -21.18
N LEU A 4 21.77 -28.69 -21.02
CA LEU A 4 22.19 -27.81 -19.91
C LEU A 4 21.72 -26.36 -20.10
N ARG A 5 21.70 -25.86 -21.35
CA ARG A 5 21.20 -24.51 -21.68
C ARG A 5 19.69 -24.41 -21.48
N THR A 6 18.95 -25.45 -21.83
CA THR A 6 17.48 -25.47 -21.66
C THR A 6 17.10 -25.53 -20.18
N LEU A 7 17.84 -26.25 -19.35
CA LEU A 7 17.64 -26.30 -17.90
C LEU A 7 17.95 -24.94 -17.23
N LEU A 8 19.01 -24.24 -17.67
CA LEU A 8 19.36 -22.93 -17.11
C LEU A 8 18.33 -21.87 -17.47
N THR A 9 17.79 -21.90 -18.71
CA THR A 9 16.77 -20.96 -19.15
C THR A 9 15.44 -21.21 -18.41
N GLY A 10 15.08 -22.47 -18.16
CA GLY A 10 13.89 -22.86 -17.39
C GLY A 10 13.98 -22.43 -15.93
N LEU A 11 15.17 -22.54 -15.31
CA LEU A 11 15.42 -22.11 -13.94
C LEU A 11 15.33 -20.58 -13.80
N PHE A 12 15.85 -19.81 -14.77
CA PHE A 12 15.76 -18.34 -14.77
C PHE A 12 14.32 -17.86 -14.95
N MET A 13 13.51 -18.53 -15.79
CA MET A 13 12.08 -18.21 -15.94
C MET A 13 11.28 -18.53 -14.67
N ALA A 14 11.61 -19.59 -13.97
CA ALA A 14 10.97 -19.94 -12.69
C ALA A 14 11.27 -18.92 -11.58
N ILE A 15 12.47 -18.33 -11.55
CA ILE A 15 12.84 -17.28 -10.58
C ILE A 15 12.16 -15.95 -10.91
N ALA A 16 11.98 -15.61 -12.18
CA ALA A 16 11.25 -14.41 -12.60
C ALA A 16 9.74 -14.48 -12.30
N SER A 17 9.17 -15.68 -12.15
CA SER A 17 7.76 -15.87 -11.81
C SER A 17 7.46 -15.91 -10.30
N ILE A 18 8.45 -15.82 -9.42
CA ILE A 18 8.26 -15.61 -7.97
C ILE A 18 7.93 -14.13 -7.67
N SER A 19 7.65 -13.33 -8.68
CA SER A 19 7.42 -11.92 -8.56
C SER A 19 6.06 -11.61 -7.93
N MET A 20 6.11 -11.16 -6.69
CA MET A 20 5.15 -10.25 -6.08
C MET A 20 3.70 -10.74 -6.03
N ALA A 21 3.47 -11.87 -5.35
CA ALA A 21 2.13 -12.25 -4.94
C ALA A 21 1.59 -11.15 -4.00
N GLN A 22 0.49 -10.50 -4.41
CA GLN A 22 -0.23 -9.54 -3.58
C GLN A 22 -0.75 -10.22 -2.32
N VAL A 23 -0.79 -9.49 -1.22
CA VAL A 23 -1.24 -9.95 0.08
C VAL A 23 -2.59 -9.35 0.41
N THR A 24 -3.51 -10.19 0.88
CA THR A 24 -4.80 -9.74 1.42
C THR A 24 -4.62 -9.25 2.85
N VAL A 25 -5.06 -8.02 3.11
CA VAL A 25 -5.03 -7.38 4.43
C VAL A 25 -6.43 -6.95 4.82
N SER A 26 -6.76 -7.06 6.09
CA SER A 26 -8.02 -6.55 6.66
C SER A 26 -7.81 -5.23 7.39
N THR A 27 -8.86 -4.43 7.52
CA THR A 27 -8.85 -3.22 8.34
C THR A 27 -8.49 -3.52 9.79
N SER A 28 -8.88 -4.69 10.30
CA SER A 28 -8.52 -5.12 11.66
C SER A 28 -7.02 -5.34 11.85
N GLN A 29 -6.31 -5.78 10.79
CA GLN A 29 -4.85 -5.95 10.83
C GLN A 29 -4.10 -4.61 10.77
N LEU A 30 -4.62 -3.62 10.06
CA LEU A 30 -4.05 -2.26 10.03
C LEU A 30 -4.39 -1.47 11.30
N ASN A 31 -5.59 -1.65 11.84
CA ASN A 31 -6.06 -0.89 12.99
C ASN A 31 -5.06 -0.88 14.16
N ALA A 32 -4.85 0.29 14.75
CA ALA A 32 -3.92 0.53 15.85
C ALA A 32 -2.44 0.24 15.52
N THR A 33 -2.07 0.26 14.24
CA THR A 33 -0.66 0.19 13.82
C THR A 33 -0.11 1.57 13.47
N LYS A 34 1.20 1.71 13.62
CA LYS A 34 1.94 2.93 13.27
C LYS A 34 3.13 2.56 12.42
N TRP A 35 3.33 3.31 11.35
CA TRP A 35 4.36 3.04 10.37
C TRP A 35 5.08 4.33 9.97
N ARG A 36 6.33 4.20 9.56
CA ARG A 36 7.09 5.27 8.90
C ARG A 36 7.70 4.73 7.62
N VAL A 37 7.92 5.60 6.66
CA VAL A 37 8.62 5.24 5.42
C VAL A 37 10.07 4.89 5.77
N LYS A 38 10.51 3.70 5.40
CA LYS A 38 11.86 3.21 5.66
C LYS A 38 12.88 4.13 5.00
N GLY A 39 13.87 4.57 5.78
CA GLY A 39 14.92 5.47 5.30
C GLY A 39 14.52 6.95 5.17
N SER A 40 13.27 7.31 5.48
CA SER A 40 12.84 8.72 5.48
C SER A 40 13.41 9.46 6.69
N THR A 41 13.86 10.69 6.46
CA THR A 41 14.33 11.62 7.49
C THR A 41 13.27 12.62 7.94
N SER A 42 12.05 12.57 7.36
CA SER A 42 10.97 13.51 7.62
C SER A 42 10.43 13.46 9.06
N GLY A 43 10.59 12.32 9.73
CA GLY A 43 9.99 12.07 11.05
C GLY A 43 8.48 11.87 11.02
N SER A 44 7.88 11.74 9.84
CA SER A 44 6.45 11.48 9.69
C SER A 44 6.08 10.05 10.07
N VAL A 45 4.93 9.90 10.72
CA VAL A 45 4.35 8.62 11.12
C VAL A 45 2.93 8.51 10.53
N TYR A 46 2.62 7.35 9.98
CA TYR A 46 1.29 6.99 9.50
C TYR A 46 0.64 6.07 10.52
N GLU A 47 -0.43 6.53 11.13
CA GLU A 47 -1.22 5.76 12.08
C GLU A 47 -2.52 5.31 11.42
N TYR A 48 -2.96 4.10 11.69
CA TYR A 48 -4.21 3.58 11.13
C TYR A 48 -5.23 3.31 12.23
N THR A 49 -6.43 3.82 12.02
CA THR A 49 -7.64 3.38 12.73
C THR A 49 -8.43 2.44 11.83
N GLN A 50 -9.62 2.04 12.23
CA GLN A 50 -10.49 1.21 11.39
C GLN A 50 -11.01 1.95 10.13
N SER A 51 -10.98 3.27 10.13
CA SER A 51 -11.59 4.08 9.06
C SER A 51 -10.67 5.16 8.48
N GLN A 52 -9.58 5.45 9.14
CA GLN A 52 -8.73 6.59 8.79
C GLN A 52 -7.25 6.25 8.86
N GLU A 53 -6.50 6.79 7.92
CA GLU A 53 -5.06 7.00 8.00
C GLU A 53 -4.81 8.39 8.60
N ILE A 54 -3.94 8.47 9.60
CA ILE A 54 -3.53 9.71 10.23
C ILE A 54 -2.06 9.93 9.90
N TRP A 55 -1.79 10.90 9.04
CA TRP A 55 -0.44 11.32 8.74
C TRP A 55 0.00 12.36 9.76
N ARG A 56 0.84 11.96 10.67
CA ARG A 56 1.38 12.82 11.74
C ARG A 56 2.80 13.26 11.40
N ARG A 57 3.04 14.56 11.38
CA ARG A 57 4.35 15.14 11.13
C ARG A 57 5.16 15.28 12.40
N LYS A 58 6.47 15.50 12.25
CA LYS A 58 7.42 15.67 13.36
C LYS A 58 7.05 16.82 14.30
N ASP A 59 6.45 17.91 13.80
CA ASP A 59 6.01 19.06 14.58
C ASP A 59 4.70 18.84 15.36
N GLY A 60 4.11 17.64 15.25
CA GLY A 60 2.86 17.27 15.89
C GLY A 60 1.60 17.59 15.07
N SER A 61 1.72 18.34 13.97
CA SER A 61 0.59 18.55 13.07
C SER A 61 0.19 17.26 12.37
N PHE A 62 -1.07 17.13 11.99
CA PHE A 62 -1.57 15.92 11.33
C PHE A 62 -2.68 16.20 10.33
N CYS A 63 -2.82 15.28 9.38
CA CYS A 63 -3.93 15.18 8.46
C CYS A 63 -4.57 13.81 8.58
N THR A 64 -5.86 13.71 8.34
CA THR A 64 -6.60 12.44 8.32
C THR A 64 -7.15 12.17 6.92
N TYR A 65 -7.08 10.93 6.49
CA TYR A 65 -7.58 10.47 5.21
C TYR A 65 -8.46 9.24 5.44
N PRO A 66 -9.71 9.24 4.97
CA PRO A 66 -10.52 8.03 5.00
C PRO A 66 -9.92 6.96 4.09
N TYR A 67 -10.03 5.70 4.46
CA TYR A 67 -9.55 4.58 3.66
C TYR A 67 -10.45 3.36 3.77
N TYR A 68 -10.31 2.46 2.83
CA TYR A 68 -10.84 1.10 2.88
C TYR A 68 -9.94 0.14 2.12
N LEU A 69 -10.14 -1.15 2.34
CA LEU A 69 -9.46 -2.23 1.63
C LEU A 69 -10.43 -2.91 0.67
N THR A 70 -9.95 -3.35 -0.48
CA THR A 70 -10.76 -3.99 -1.52
C THR A 70 -9.92 -4.96 -2.35
N ASP A 71 -10.58 -5.95 -2.98
CA ASP A 71 -9.95 -6.82 -3.97
C ASP A 71 -10.02 -6.27 -5.40
N THR A 72 -10.76 -5.19 -5.62
CA THR A 72 -10.91 -4.55 -6.92
C THR A 72 -9.98 -3.34 -7.02
N PRO A 73 -9.03 -3.31 -7.97
CA PRO A 73 -8.13 -2.17 -8.14
C PRO A 73 -8.89 -0.92 -8.62
N ILE A 74 -8.52 0.23 -8.08
CA ILE A 74 -8.98 1.54 -8.51
C ILE A 74 -7.86 2.20 -9.30
N THR A 75 -8.03 2.37 -10.60
CA THR A 75 -7.00 2.93 -11.48
C THR A 75 -7.18 4.42 -11.77
N SER A 76 -8.37 4.96 -11.54
CA SER A 76 -8.67 6.39 -11.69
C SER A 76 -8.27 7.17 -10.45
N TYR A 77 -7.63 8.32 -10.63
CA TYR A 77 -7.31 9.28 -9.58
C TYR A 77 -8.47 10.24 -9.26
N GLU A 78 -9.58 10.17 -9.99
CA GLU A 78 -10.70 11.06 -9.77
C GLU A 78 -11.31 10.86 -8.39
N TYR A 79 -11.76 11.97 -7.78
CA TYR A 79 -12.38 11.97 -6.47
C TYR A 79 -13.60 11.04 -6.40
N SER A 80 -14.39 10.98 -7.47
CA SER A 80 -15.58 10.13 -7.59
C SER A 80 -15.27 8.62 -7.61
N ALA A 81 -14.03 8.22 -7.83
CA ALA A 81 -13.63 6.82 -7.78
C ALA A 81 -13.56 6.25 -6.36
N PHE A 82 -13.54 7.10 -5.34
CA PHE A 82 -13.52 6.68 -3.94
C PHE A 82 -14.92 6.34 -3.45
N ASP A 83 -15.08 5.16 -2.88
CA ASP A 83 -16.37 4.67 -2.37
C ASP A 83 -16.50 4.89 -0.85
N TYR A 84 -17.08 6.01 -0.45
CA TYR A 84 -17.31 6.35 0.96
C TYR A 84 -18.16 5.33 1.71
N SER A 85 -19.00 4.55 1.03
CA SER A 85 -19.85 3.54 1.68
C SER A 85 -19.06 2.41 2.34
N LYS A 86 -17.79 2.23 1.93
CA LYS A 86 -16.89 1.20 2.48
C LYS A 86 -16.10 1.67 3.70
N VAL A 87 -16.03 2.97 3.95
CA VAL A 87 -15.29 3.56 5.07
C VAL A 87 -15.93 3.20 6.41
N GLY A 88 -15.10 2.81 7.38
CA GLY A 88 -15.58 2.44 8.73
C GLY A 88 -16.17 1.03 8.84
N LYS A 89 -16.31 0.32 7.74
CA LYS A 89 -16.71 -1.08 7.71
C LYS A 89 -15.49 -1.99 7.81
N LYS A 90 -15.70 -3.21 8.29
CA LYS A 90 -14.66 -4.25 8.26
C LYS A 90 -14.45 -4.71 6.82
N THR A 91 -13.49 -4.11 6.13
CA THR A 91 -13.12 -4.46 4.76
C THR A 91 -11.81 -5.24 4.74
N LYS A 92 -11.58 -5.96 3.66
CA LYS A 92 -10.33 -6.68 3.39
C LYS A 92 -10.05 -6.70 1.90
N GLY A 93 -8.80 -6.83 1.53
CA GLY A 93 -8.42 -6.96 0.13
C GLY A 93 -6.93 -6.78 -0.08
N ARG A 94 -6.55 -6.87 -1.34
CA ARG A 94 -5.18 -6.72 -1.83
C ARG A 94 -4.83 -5.28 -2.20
N TYR A 95 -5.81 -4.39 -2.13
CA TYR A 95 -5.65 -2.98 -2.48
C TYR A 95 -6.09 -2.10 -1.31
N TYR A 96 -5.26 -1.11 -1.03
CA TYR A 96 -5.52 -0.03 -0.09
C TYR A 96 -5.98 1.19 -0.88
N VAL A 97 -7.16 1.73 -0.55
CA VAL A 97 -7.72 2.89 -1.23
C VAL A 97 -7.93 4.02 -0.24
N THR A 98 -7.39 5.18 -0.54
CA THR A 98 -7.55 6.39 0.25
C THR A 98 -7.87 7.58 -0.63
N VAL A 99 -8.34 8.66 -0.04
CA VAL A 99 -8.68 9.90 -0.75
C VAL A 99 -8.14 11.10 -0.01
N ASN A 100 -7.55 12.02 -0.76
CA ASN A 100 -7.25 13.36 -0.28
C ASN A 100 -8.43 14.28 -0.62
N GLU A 101 -9.20 14.63 0.39
CA GLU A 101 -10.43 15.42 0.21
C GLU A 101 -10.16 16.89 -0.15
N VAL A 102 -9.00 17.41 0.21
CA VAL A 102 -8.58 18.78 -0.14
C VAL A 102 -8.16 18.86 -1.61
N LEU A 103 -7.31 17.94 -2.05
CA LEU A 103 -6.83 17.88 -3.43
C LEU A 103 -7.82 17.21 -4.38
N LYS A 104 -8.87 16.55 -3.86
CA LYS A 104 -9.84 15.79 -4.64
C LYS A 104 -9.20 14.67 -5.47
N ILE A 105 -8.28 13.95 -4.86
CA ILE A 105 -7.53 12.86 -5.50
C ILE A 105 -7.76 11.55 -4.76
N THR A 106 -8.07 10.49 -5.51
CA THR A 106 -8.13 9.11 -5.03
C THR A 106 -6.79 8.42 -5.30
N TYR A 107 -6.28 7.73 -4.31
CA TYR A 107 -5.07 6.90 -4.40
C TYR A 107 -5.44 5.45 -4.17
N CYS A 108 -4.86 4.57 -4.96
CA CYS A 108 -4.97 3.13 -4.77
C CYS A 108 -3.59 2.51 -4.83
N ASP A 109 -3.25 1.77 -3.80
CA ASP A 109 -2.01 1.01 -3.68
C ASP A 109 -2.29 -0.48 -3.63
N SER A 110 -1.53 -1.24 -4.39
CA SER A 110 -1.46 -2.69 -4.25
C SER A 110 -0.62 -3.04 -3.03
N ILE A 111 -1.09 -3.94 -2.18
CA ILE A 111 -0.34 -4.40 -1.01
C ILE A 111 0.56 -5.56 -1.46
N VAL A 112 1.86 -5.30 -1.49
CA VAL A 112 2.88 -6.25 -1.94
C VAL A 112 3.33 -7.16 -0.81
N ALA A 113 3.47 -6.62 0.40
CA ALA A 113 3.82 -7.38 1.59
C ALA A 113 3.19 -6.74 2.83
N PHE A 114 2.76 -7.55 3.76
CA PHE A 114 2.27 -7.11 5.06
C PHE A 114 2.48 -8.21 6.09
N ASP A 115 3.20 -7.89 7.15
CA ASP A 115 3.35 -8.75 8.32
C ASP A 115 3.49 -7.86 9.57
N ARG A 116 2.41 -7.77 10.34
CA ARG A 116 2.35 -6.95 11.56
C ARG A 116 3.36 -7.44 12.62
N THR A 117 3.58 -8.75 12.72
CA THR A 117 4.50 -9.33 13.70
C THR A 117 5.95 -9.03 13.36
N LYS A 118 6.31 -9.13 12.08
CA LYS A 118 7.65 -8.82 11.58
C LYS A 118 7.89 -7.34 11.32
N GLY A 119 6.84 -6.51 11.37
CA GLY A 119 6.94 -5.08 11.09
C GLY A 119 7.21 -4.78 9.62
N VAL A 120 6.61 -5.53 8.70
CA VAL A 120 6.76 -5.37 7.24
C VAL A 120 5.48 -4.84 6.63
N TYR A 121 5.59 -3.79 5.84
CA TYR A 121 4.50 -3.25 5.02
C TYR A 121 5.08 -2.63 3.76
N VAL A 122 4.70 -3.14 2.60
CA VAL A 122 5.16 -2.66 1.30
C VAL A 122 3.95 -2.47 0.39
N THR A 123 3.87 -1.31 -0.24
CA THR A 123 2.81 -0.97 -1.19
C THR A 123 3.37 -0.55 -2.53
N LYS A 124 2.56 -0.63 -3.57
CA LYS A 124 2.87 -0.14 -4.91
C LYS A 124 1.68 0.62 -5.48
N LEU A 125 1.90 1.86 -5.90
CA LEU A 125 0.87 2.72 -6.47
C LEU A 125 0.29 2.11 -7.75
N VAL A 126 -1.03 2.03 -7.81
CA VAL A 126 -1.81 1.51 -8.95
C VAL A 126 -2.51 2.63 -9.71
N THR A 127 -2.91 3.68 -9.03
CA THR A 127 -3.64 4.82 -9.62
C THR A 127 -2.83 5.45 -10.75
N LYS A 128 -3.45 5.54 -11.92
CA LYS A 128 -2.82 6.10 -13.12
C LYS A 128 -3.03 7.61 -13.21
N GLY A 129 -2.10 8.29 -13.87
CA GLY A 129 -2.17 9.73 -14.11
C GLY A 129 -1.59 10.58 -12.98
N LEU A 130 -1.19 9.97 -11.86
CA LEU A 130 -0.41 10.65 -10.85
C LEU A 130 1.05 10.68 -11.29
N ILE A 131 1.62 11.87 -11.34
CA ILE A 131 3.01 12.08 -11.74
C ILE A 131 3.89 11.77 -10.54
N GLY A 132 4.79 10.79 -10.66
CA GLY A 132 5.82 10.47 -9.70
C GLY A 132 7.08 10.00 -10.41
N THR A 133 8.23 10.20 -9.79
CA THR A 133 9.49 9.59 -10.22
C THR A 133 9.68 8.27 -9.48
N GLY A 134 10.00 7.20 -10.19
CA GLY A 134 10.23 5.89 -9.61
C GLY A 134 9.14 4.87 -9.96
N ASP A 135 9.19 3.72 -9.29
CA ASP A 135 8.31 2.57 -9.54
C ASP A 135 6.99 2.57 -8.73
N GLY A 136 6.76 3.61 -7.94
CA GLY A 136 5.60 3.73 -7.05
C GLY A 136 5.65 2.83 -5.81
N MET A 137 6.77 2.17 -5.56
CA MET A 137 6.96 1.32 -4.37
C MET A 137 7.20 2.17 -3.13
N CYS A 138 6.55 1.80 -2.04
CA CYS A 138 6.80 2.37 -0.72
C CYS A 138 6.99 1.25 0.30
N THR A 139 8.11 1.28 0.98
CA THR A 139 8.43 0.34 2.07
C THR A 139 8.33 1.06 3.40
N TYR A 140 7.56 0.49 4.29
CA TYR A 140 7.36 1.01 5.65
C TYR A 140 8.03 0.13 6.67
N GLU A 141 8.36 0.70 7.81
CA GLU A 141 8.77 0.00 9.02
C GLU A 141 7.86 0.39 10.18
N MET A 142 7.57 -0.57 11.06
CA MET A 142 6.68 -0.36 12.19
C MET A 142 7.34 0.52 13.25
N VAL A 143 6.60 1.49 13.75
CA VAL A 143 6.95 2.31 14.90
C VAL A 143 6.44 1.61 16.16
N LYS A 144 7.31 1.38 17.12
CA LYS A 144 6.98 0.80 18.43
C LYS A 144 6.45 1.86 19.39
#